data_0a3e65abe5d285e087e8e82e038efac4
#
_entry.id   0a3e65abe5d285e087e8e82e038efac4
#
_cell.length_a   1.000
_cell.length_b   1.000
_cell.length_c   1.000
_cell.angle_alpha   90.00
_cell.angle_beta   90.00
_cell.angle_gamma   90.00
#
_symmetry.space_group_name_H-M   'P 1'
#
loop_
_entity.id
_entity.type
_entity.pdbx_description
1 polymer ?
#
loop_
_entity_poly.entity_id
_entity_poly.type
_entity_poly.pdbx_seq_one_letter_code
_entity_poly.pdbx_strand_id
1 'polypeptide(L)'
;AVLDTLEEWAFDPAENALYVIPSNGYIPNSSNVRVRIRDKIFTLMHSDNFEIKNIKFNAGSVSFYNCSYLTIEDSKFSYNSDFGLAGNTVVYGTNTAVRNCVFEYNNAASAWHQQRTMYPIMENVLFRYNDWFAESANYPVTDRNYRGSSGSGNLIHGGSVWRYITVENCFTAGIFPGYRSLVEYARLENLYDGCDCSGVQRNGHNTVGSTTRYSWKLNGARNGIRFNSSCGGNNADIHHVVSLGGKRGFRMKGDYHEAYHLLAYDXX
;
A
#
# COMPACT_ATOMS: atom_id res chain seq x y z
N ALA A 1 22.79 20.45 -5.84
CA ALA A 1 23.00 19.19 -5.13
C ALA A 1 24.44 18.73 -5.34
N VAL A 2 25.00 18.09 -4.33
CA VAL A 2 26.32 17.46 -4.45
C VAL A 2 26.07 15.96 -4.48
N LEU A 3 26.56 15.29 -5.51
CA LEU A 3 26.53 13.84 -5.60
C LEU A 3 27.84 13.33 -5.03
N ASP A 4 27.80 12.52 -4.01
CA ASP A 4 29.01 12.01 -3.36
C ASP A 4 28.94 10.54 -2.98
N THR A 5 27.88 9.87 -3.30
CA THR A 5 27.67 8.47 -2.97
C THR A 5 27.22 7.68 -4.20
N LEU A 6 27.63 6.42 -4.27
CA LEU A 6 27.19 5.54 -5.37
C LEU A 6 25.66 5.44 -5.41
N GLU A 7 25.15 5.41 -6.62
CA GLU A 7 23.71 5.29 -6.94
C GLU A 7 22.91 6.56 -6.66
N GLU A 8 23.57 7.65 -6.33
CA GLU A 8 22.91 8.94 -6.26
C GLU A 8 22.65 9.52 -7.64
N TRP A 9 21.62 10.33 -7.72
CA TRP A 9 21.31 11.04 -8.95
C TRP A 9 20.74 12.42 -8.63
N ALA A 10 20.89 13.34 -9.56
CA ALA A 10 20.30 14.67 -9.46
C ALA A 10 19.91 15.15 -10.85
N PHE A 11 18.81 15.85 -10.92
CA PHE A 11 18.39 16.48 -12.16
C PHE A 11 18.62 17.98 -12.08
N ASP A 12 19.29 18.52 -13.06
CA ASP A 12 19.52 19.96 -13.17
C ASP A 12 18.55 20.53 -14.22
N PRO A 13 17.52 21.26 -13.79
CA PRO A 13 16.55 21.79 -14.75
C PRO A 13 17.11 22.92 -15.61
N ALA A 14 18.17 23.60 -15.17
CA ALA A 14 18.77 24.66 -15.97
C ALA A 14 19.51 24.11 -17.19
N GLU A 15 20.13 22.96 -17.02
CA GLU A 15 20.86 22.30 -18.10
C GLU A 15 20.02 21.21 -18.77
N ASN A 16 18.87 20.89 -18.19
CA ASN A 16 18.02 19.76 -18.60
C ASN A 16 18.83 18.46 -18.63
N ALA A 17 19.64 18.26 -17.60
CA ALA A 17 20.58 17.14 -17.54
C ALA A 17 20.38 16.31 -16.29
N LEU A 18 20.50 14.99 -16.45
CA LEU A 18 20.45 14.05 -15.34
C LEU A 18 21.86 13.58 -15.03
N TYR A 19 22.29 13.82 -13.82
CA TYR A 19 23.60 13.39 -13.30
C TYR A 19 23.41 12.16 -12.43
N VAL A 20 24.27 11.16 -12.63
CA VAL A 20 24.17 9.90 -11.90
C VAL A 20 25.56 9.46 -11.50
N ILE A 21 25.72 9.03 -10.25
CA ILE A 21 26.92 8.29 -9.85
C ILE A 21 26.56 6.80 -9.93
N PRO A 22 27.04 6.10 -10.94
CA PRO A 22 26.62 4.69 -11.11
C PRO A 22 27.30 3.77 -10.11
N SER A 23 26.77 2.57 -9.98
CA SER A 23 27.43 1.50 -9.23
C SER A 23 28.79 1.19 -9.83
N ASN A 24 29.65 0.61 -9.03
CA ASN A 24 31.02 0.31 -9.46
C ASN A 24 31.04 -0.47 -10.77
N GLY A 25 31.84 0.01 -11.71
CA GLY A 25 32.01 -0.62 -13.00
C GLY A 25 30.86 -0.42 -13.97
N TYR A 26 29.88 0.36 -13.61
CA TYR A 26 28.67 0.56 -14.40
C TYR A 26 28.78 1.86 -15.19
N ILE A 27 28.65 1.78 -16.48
CA ILE A 27 28.66 2.97 -17.34
C ILE A 27 27.24 3.20 -17.84
N PRO A 28 26.60 4.31 -17.47
CA PRO A 28 25.25 4.59 -17.93
C PRO A 28 25.16 4.71 -19.45
N ASN A 29 24.17 4.04 -20.02
CA ASN A 29 23.93 4.13 -21.46
C ASN A 29 22.46 3.76 -21.74
N SER A 30 22.05 3.87 -22.98
CA SER A 30 20.66 3.68 -23.38
C SER A 30 20.14 2.26 -23.18
N SER A 31 21.00 1.28 -22.97
CA SER A 31 20.55 -0.09 -22.73
C SER A 31 20.31 -0.37 -21.25
N ASN A 32 20.90 0.42 -20.34
CA ASN A 32 20.85 0.13 -18.93
C ASN A 32 20.27 1.26 -18.06
N VAL A 33 20.02 2.44 -18.67
CA VAL A 33 19.39 3.55 -17.95
C VAL A 33 18.06 3.89 -18.63
N ARG A 34 17.01 4.01 -17.83
CA ARG A 34 15.71 4.44 -18.33
C ARG A 34 15.20 5.60 -17.47
N VAL A 35 14.69 6.60 -18.14
CA VAL A 35 14.14 7.78 -17.47
C VAL A 35 12.63 7.84 -17.74
N ARG A 36 11.88 8.04 -16.69
CA ARG A 36 10.43 8.22 -16.82
C ARG A 36 10.16 9.58 -17.49
N ILE A 37 9.44 9.55 -18.58
CA ILE A 37 9.09 10.76 -19.32
C ILE A 37 7.58 11.00 -19.40
N ARG A 38 6.78 10.10 -18.85
CA ARG A 38 5.31 10.25 -18.84
C ARG A 38 4.78 10.06 -17.43
N ASP A 39 3.95 10.96 -17.00
CA ASP A 39 3.32 10.83 -15.68
C ASP A 39 2.31 9.69 -15.68
N LYS A 40 1.45 9.63 -16.67
CA LYS A 40 0.44 8.60 -16.77
C LYS A 40 0.74 7.65 -17.92
N ILE A 41 0.82 6.37 -17.60
CA ILE A 41 1.06 5.34 -18.60
C ILE A 41 -0.21 4.57 -18.95
N PHE A 42 -1.21 4.63 -18.08
CA PHE A 42 -2.48 3.98 -18.37
C PHE A 42 -3.60 4.70 -17.63
N THR A 43 -4.65 5.05 -18.35
CA THR A 43 -5.86 5.64 -17.76
C THR A 43 -7.07 4.97 -18.38
N LEU A 44 -7.98 4.49 -17.55
CA LEU A 44 -9.27 3.96 -17.97
C LEU A 44 -10.35 4.74 -17.25
N MET A 45 -11.29 5.27 -18.01
CA MET A 45 -12.35 6.12 -17.44
C MET A 45 -13.71 5.70 -17.97
N HIS A 46 -14.69 5.64 -17.07
CA HIS A 46 -16.09 5.39 -17.42
C HIS A 46 -16.27 4.14 -18.29
N SER A 47 -15.61 3.06 -17.89
CA SER A 47 -15.63 1.82 -18.65
C SER A 47 -15.96 0.66 -17.71
N ASP A 48 -17.02 -0.05 -17.99
CA ASP A 48 -17.47 -1.16 -17.16
C ASP A 48 -17.16 -2.50 -17.82
N ASN A 49 -17.09 -3.54 -17.00
CA ASN A 49 -16.85 -4.91 -17.46
C ASN A 49 -15.55 -5.03 -18.25
N PHE A 50 -14.47 -4.42 -17.72
CA PHE A 50 -13.18 -4.38 -18.38
C PHE A 50 -12.23 -5.38 -17.73
N GLU A 51 -11.55 -6.16 -18.53
CA GLU A 51 -10.59 -7.14 -18.04
C GLU A 51 -9.18 -6.77 -18.49
N ILE A 52 -8.24 -6.78 -17.56
CA ILE A 52 -6.82 -6.54 -17.79
C ILE A 52 -6.08 -7.79 -17.31
N LYS A 53 -5.27 -8.38 -18.18
CA LYS A 53 -4.60 -9.62 -17.84
C LYS A 53 -3.20 -9.68 -18.46
N ASN A 54 -2.25 -10.16 -17.65
CA ASN A 54 -0.86 -10.36 -18.12
C ASN A 54 -0.19 -9.07 -18.58
N ILE A 55 -0.43 -7.95 -17.89
CA ILE A 55 0.16 -6.66 -18.23
C ILE A 55 1.20 -6.27 -17.20
N LYS A 56 2.30 -5.69 -17.67
CA LYS A 56 3.30 -5.08 -16.80
C LYS A 56 3.22 -3.56 -16.94
N PHE A 57 2.80 -2.88 -15.90
CA PHE A 57 2.76 -1.42 -15.83
C PHE A 57 4.03 -0.96 -15.13
N ASN A 58 4.86 -0.21 -15.83
CA ASN A 58 6.19 0.10 -15.33
C ASN A 58 6.56 1.56 -15.51
N ALA A 59 6.98 2.19 -14.41
CA ALA A 59 7.58 3.53 -14.38
C ALA A 59 6.63 4.64 -14.85
N GLY A 60 5.44 4.68 -14.26
CA GLY A 60 4.49 5.76 -14.54
C GLY A 60 3.43 5.80 -13.46
N SER A 61 2.25 6.25 -13.80
CA SER A 61 1.08 6.07 -12.93
C SER A 61 -0.05 5.42 -13.71
N VAL A 62 -0.89 4.69 -12.98
CA VAL A 62 -2.02 3.95 -13.53
C VAL A 62 -3.27 4.42 -12.81
N SER A 63 -4.29 4.75 -13.56
CA SER A 63 -5.51 5.31 -12.97
C SER A 63 -6.76 4.70 -13.59
N PHE A 64 -7.68 4.29 -12.72
CA PHE A 64 -9.00 3.80 -13.10
C PHE A 64 -10.03 4.72 -12.45
N TYR A 65 -10.89 5.31 -13.25
CA TYR A 65 -11.85 6.28 -12.74
C TYR A 65 -13.27 5.91 -13.17
N ASN A 66 -14.12 5.69 -12.19
CA ASN A 66 -15.53 5.36 -12.41
C ASN A 66 -15.70 4.14 -13.33
N CYS A 67 -15.02 3.05 -12.96
CA CYS A 67 -15.07 1.78 -13.69
C CYS A 67 -15.66 0.72 -12.77
N SER A 68 -16.69 0.04 -13.22
CA SER A 68 -17.35 -1.02 -12.45
C SER A 68 -17.09 -2.38 -13.08
N TYR A 69 -17.03 -3.42 -12.26
CA TYR A 69 -16.72 -4.78 -12.71
C TYR A 69 -15.39 -4.81 -13.47
N LEU A 70 -14.41 -4.08 -12.94
CA LEU A 70 -13.03 -4.10 -13.46
C LEU A 70 -12.30 -5.29 -12.85
N THR A 71 -11.72 -6.12 -13.68
CA THR A 71 -10.91 -7.26 -13.23
C THR A 71 -9.47 -7.08 -13.71
N ILE A 72 -8.52 -7.18 -12.79
CA ILE A 72 -7.08 -7.10 -13.10
C ILE A 72 -6.45 -8.38 -12.58
N GLU A 73 -5.87 -9.17 -13.48
CA GLU A 73 -5.28 -10.46 -13.12
C GLU A 73 -3.88 -10.65 -13.69
N ASP A 74 -3.08 -11.44 -12.98
CA ASP A 74 -1.78 -11.92 -13.48
C ASP A 74 -0.90 -10.77 -13.98
N SER A 75 -0.94 -9.64 -13.28
CA SER A 75 -0.33 -8.41 -13.75
C SER A 75 0.64 -7.85 -12.72
N LYS A 76 1.54 -6.96 -13.17
CA LYS A 76 2.58 -6.44 -12.32
C LYS A 76 2.66 -4.93 -12.43
N PHE A 77 2.79 -4.27 -11.29
CA PHE A 77 2.89 -2.82 -11.17
C PHE A 77 4.24 -2.49 -10.51
N SER A 78 5.17 -1.91 -11.27
CA SER A 78 6.54 -1.71 -10.79
C SER A 78 7.02 -0.29 -11.05
N TYR A 79 7.70 0.29 -10.06
CA TYR A 79 8.28 1.63 -10.17
C TYR A 79 7.25 2.69 -10.53
N ASN A 80 5.99 2.45 -10.20
CA ASN A 80 4.93 3.42 -10.46
C ASN A 80 4.88 4.42 -9.31
N SER A 81 4.65 5.68 -9.65
CA SER A 81 4.55 6.73 -8.67
C SER A 81 3.70 7.87 -9.23
N ASP A 82 3.12 8.61 -8.33
CA ASP A 82 2.42 9.86 -8.67
C ASP A 82 2.72 10.85 -7.55
N PHE A 83 2.94 12.08 -7.92
CA PHE A 83 3.33 13.09 -6.95
C PHE A 83 2.20 13.29 -5.93
N GLY A 84 2.43 12.80 -4.75
CA GLY A 84 1.58 13.09 -3.60
C GLY A 84 0.55 12.05 -3.18
N LEU A 85 0.13 11.11 -4.04
CA LEU A 85 -0.93 10.18 -3.64
C LEU A 85 -0.57 8.71 -3.83
N ALA A 86 -0.64 8.24 -5.04
CA ALA A 86 -0.41 6.83 -5.31
C ALA A 86 -0.11 6.63 -6.78
N GLY A 87 0.82 5.73 -7.06
CA GLY A 87 1.15 5.41 -8.44
C GLY A 87 0.08 4.57 -9.14
N ASN A 88 -0.79 3.93 -8.37
CA ASN A 88 -1.83 3.06 -8.91
C ASN A 88 -3.13 3.35 -8.16
N THR A 89 -4.14 3.88 -8.85
CA THR A 89 -5.36 4.34 -8.19
C THR A 89 -6.63 3.81 -8.84
N VAL A 90 -7.64 3.56 -8.00
CA VAL A 90 -9.02 3.34 -8.43
C VAL A 90 -9.90 4.34 -7.70
N VAL A 91 -10.61 5.17 -8.44
CA VAL A 91 -11.50 6.18 -7.85
C VAL A 91 -12.92 5.98 -8.38
N TYR A 92 -13.88 5.85 -7.47
CA TYR A 92 -15.25 5.48 -7.77
C TYR A 92 -15.33 4.08 -8.40
N GLY A 93 -16.50 3.60 -8.68
CA GLY A 93 -16.71 2.28 -9.25
C GLY A 93 -17.08 1.23 -8.22
N THR A 94 -17.52 0.08 -8.70
CA THR A 94 -17.94 -1.01 -7.83
C THR A 94 -17.44 -2.36 -8.36
N ASN A 95 -17.23 -3.32 -7.45
CA ASN A 95 -16.83 -4.68 -7.80
C ASN A 95 -15.54 -4.74 -8.62
N THR A 96 -14.53 -3.98 -8.19
CA THR A 96 -13.18 -4.10 -8.74
C THR A 96 -12.50 -5.32 -8.13
N ALA A 97 -11.92 -6.18 -8.95
CA ALA A 97 -11.19 -7.36 -8.48
C ALA A 97 -9.74 -7.31 -8.97
N VAL A 98 -8.81 -7.48 -8.04
CA VAL A 98 -7.37 -7.56 -8.35
C VAL A 98 -6.88 -8.90 -7.84
N ARG A 99 -6.40 -9.76 -8.73
CA ARG A 99 -6.00 -11.12 -8.38
C ARG A 99 -4.65 -11.49 -8.99
N ASN A 100 -3.87 -12.24 -8.23
CA ASN A 100 -2.59 -12.81 -8.71
C ASN A 100 -1.67 -11.71 -9.23
N CYS A 101 -1.59 -10.59 -8.53
CA CYS A 101 -0.83 -9.43 -8.98
C CYS A 101 0.33 -9.12 -8.05
N VAL A 102 1.34 -8.44 -8.59
CA VAL A 102 2.50 -8.02 -7.83
C VAL A 102 2.64 -6.51 -7.92
N PHE A 103 2.83 -5.87 -6.77
CA PHE A 103 3.13 -4.44 -6.65
C PHE A 103 4.50 -4.30 -6.01
N GLU A 104 5.51 -3.87 -6.77
CA GLU A 104 6.87 -3.78 -6.22
C GLU A 104 7.59 -2.50 -6.64
N TYR A 105 8.40 -1.99 -5.73
CA TYR A 105 9.20 -0.78 -5.97
C TYR A 105 8.36 0.42 -6.37
N ASN A 106 7.09 0.46 -5.97
CA ASN A 106 6.28 1.64 -6.21
C ASN A 106 6.59 2.67 -5.14
N ASN A 107 6.62 3.93 -5.54
CA ASN A 107 7.00 4.98 -4.61
C ASN A 107 5.93 6.06 -4.63
N ALA A 108 5.19 6.14 -3.56
CA ALA A 108 4.13 7.11 -3.35
C ALA A 108 3.48 6.79 -2.01
N ALA A 109 2.51 7.56 -1.61
CA ALA A 109 1.81 7.32 -0.35
C ALA A 109 1.14 5.94 -0.28
N SER A 110 0.79 5.37 -1.43
CA SER A 110 0.25 4.00 -1.45
C SER A 110 0.66 3.31 -2.75
N ALA A 111 1.04 2.04 -2.65
CA ALA A 111 1.33 1.25 -3.84
C ALA A 111 0.04 0.97 -4.63
N TRP A 112 -1.08 0.79 -3.92
CA TRP A 112 -2.40 0.65 -4.53
C TRP A 112 -3.40 1.43 -3.68
N HIS A 113 -4.16 2.32 -4.29
CA HIS A 113 -5.10 3.19 -3.57
C HIS A 113 -6.50 3.11 -4.17
N GLN A 114 -7.47 2.83 -3.32
CA GLN A 114 -8.88 2.80 -3.73
C GLN A 114 -9.63 3.89 -2.98
N GLN A 115 -10.39 4.69 -3.70
CA GLN A 115 -11.13 5.78 -3.11
C GLN A 115 -12.57 5.79 -3.60
N ARG A 116 -13.51 5.84 -2.66
CA ARG A 116 -14.94 5.88 -2.96
C ARG A 116 -15.40 4.73 -3.85
N THR A 117 -14.87 3.55 -3.57
CA THR A 117 -15.24 2.32 -4.29
C THR A 117 -16.16 1.47 -3.43
N MET A 118 -16.85 0.52 -4.05
CA MET A 118 -17.74 -0.42 -3.36
C MET A 118 -17.38 -1.85 -3.72
N TYR A 119 -17.32 -2.70 -2.71
CA TYR A 119 -17.10 -4.14 -2.83
C TYR A 119 -15.86 -4.52 -3.63
N PRO A 120 -14.71 -3.89 -3.38
CA PRO A 120 -13.49 -4.33 -4.07
C PRO A 120 -12.92 -5.61 -3.44
N ILE A 121 -12.27 -6.41 -4.27
CA ILE A 121 -11.60 -7.64 -3.83
C ILE A 121 -10.12 -7.58 -4.24
N MET A 122 -9.24 -7.81 -3.27
CA MET A 122 -7.81 -8.04 -3.50
C MET A 122 -7.52 -9.47 -3.06
N GLU A 123 -7.07 -10.32 -3.98
CA GLU A 123 -6.87 -11.72 -3.67
C GLU A 123 -5.56 -12.24 -4.28
N ASN A 124 -4.76 -12.90 -3.46
CA ASN A 124 -3.47 -13.43 -3.87
C ASN A 124 -2.59 -12.35 -4.49
N VAL A 125 -2.32 -11.30 -3.68
CA VAL A 125 -1.55 -10.14 -4.14
C VAL A 125 -0.31 -9.98 -3.27
N LEU A 126 0.82 -9.75 -3.94
CA LEU A 126 2.09 -9.50 -3.28
C LEU A 126 2.46 -8.03 -3.40
N PHE A 127 2.70 -7.39 -2.26
CA PHE A 127 3.29 -6.06 -2.17
C PHE A 127 4.69 -6.21 -1.59
N ARG A 128 5.73 -5.75 -2.32
CA ARG A 128 7.08 -5.84 -1.78
C ARG A 128 7.95 -4.67 -2.22
N TYR A 129 8.85 -4.28 -1.34
CA TYR A 129 9.82 -3.21 -1.58
C TYR A 129 9.16 -1.90 -2.01
N ASN A 130 7.91 -1.66 -1.59
CA ASN A 130 7.24 -0.41 -1.92
C ASN A 130 7.69 0.69 -0.98
N ASP A 131 7.63 1.93 -1.45
CA ASP A 131 8.19 3.11 -0.79
C ASP A 131 9.69 2.95 -0.54
N TRP A 132 10.39 2.43 -1.53
CA TRP A 132 11.79 2.06 -1.40
C TRP A 132 12.71 3.28 -1.21
N PHE A 133 12.26 4.47 -1.55
CA PHE A 133 12.96 5.71 -1.17
C PHE A 133 12.65 6.14 0.26
N ALA A 134 11.80 5.39 0.96
CA ALA A 134 11.34 5.75 2.30
C ALA A 134 10.71 7.13 2.32
N GLU A 135 9.94 7.45 1.29
CA GLU A 135 9.30 8.75 1.14
C GLU A 135 8.34 9.02 2.30
N SER A 136 7.60 8.00 2.71
CA SER A 136 6.69 8.12 3.86
C SER A 136 7.44 8.42 5.16
N ALA A 137 8.66 7.92 5.30
CA ALA A 137 9.45 8.13 6.51
C ALA A 137 10.01 9.55 6.58
N ASN A 138 10.23 10.15 5.43
CA ASN A 138 10.87 11.46 5.35
C ASN A 138 9.89 12.63 5.24
N TYR A 139 8.60 12.34 5.14
CA TYR A 139 7.62 13.40 5.06
C TYR A 139 7.55 14.19 6.38
N PRO A 140 7.53 15.52 6.32
CA PRO A 140 7.42 16.30 7.54
C PRO A 140 6.14 15.96 8.31
N VAL A 141 6.26 15.93 9.62
CA VAL A 141 5.17 15.53 10.52
C VAL A 141 3.93 16.41 10.37
N THR A 142 4.08 17.55 9.73
CA THR A 142 2.98 18.50 9.56
C THR A 142 1.92 18.03 8.56
N ASP A 143 2.25 17.12 7.66
CA ASP A 143 1.26 16.67 6.67
C ASP A 143 0.82 15.25 6.98
N ARG A 144 -0.04 15.15 7.98
CA ARG A 144 -0.50 13.86 8.54
C ARG A 144 -1.39 13.05 7.61
N ASN A 145 -1.67 13.57 6.43
CA ASN A 145 -2.56 12.89 5.50
C ASN A 145 -1.85 11.85 4.62
N TYR A 146 -0.52 11.85 4.62
CA TYR A 146 0.27 10.99 3.77
C TYR A 146 0.92 9.88 4.58
N ARG A 147 0.14 8.91 4.98
CA ARG A 147 0.69 7.69 5.57
C ARG A 147 0.70 6.64 4.49
N GLY A 148 1.90 6.33 4.04
CA GLY A 148 2.05 5.31 3.03
C GLY A 148 1.51 3.96 3.49
N SER A 149 0.92 3.26 2.59
CA SER A 149 0.49 1.89 2.82
C SER A 149 0.67 1.08 1.55
N SER A 150 0.86 -0.21 1.70
CA SER A 150 0.97 -1.05 0.51
C SER A 150 -0.37 -1.11 -0.20
N GLY A 151 -1.45 -1.29 0.56
CA GLY A 151 -2.76 -1.24 -0.02
C GLY A 151 -3.69 -0.39 0.83
N SER A 152 -4.31 0.60 0.24
CA SER A 152 -5.15 1.54 0.95
C SER A 152 -6.55 1.62 0.35
N GLY A 153 -7.54 1.55 1.21
CA GLY A 153 -8.93 1.66 0.81
C GLY A 153 -9.61 2.84 1.48
N ASN A 154 -9.13 4.03 1.23
CA ASN A 154 -9.74 5.23 1.79
C ASN A 154 -11.12 5.47 1.19
N LEU A 155 -12.09 5.70 2.05
CA LEU A 155 -13.46 5.99 1.64
C LEU A 155 -14.06 4.89 0.77
N ILE A 156 -13.75 3.63 1.07
CA ILE A 156 -14.49 2.51 0.48
C ILE A 156 -15.89 2.52 1.11
N HIS A 157 -16.90 2.65 0.29
CA HIS A 157 -18.27 2.79 0.75
C HIS A 157 -19.01 1.48 0.95
N GLY A 158 -18.43 0.38 0.50
CA GLY A 158 -18.97 -0.96 0.72
C GLY A 158 -17.88 -1.89 1.18
N GLY A 159 -18.25 -3.08 1.59
CA GLY A 159 -17.31 -4.03 2.13
C GLY A 159 -16.21 -4.40 1.14
N SER A 160 -14.97 -4.41 1.60
CA SER A 160 -13.85 -4.87 0.79
C SER A 160 -13.30 -6.18 1.33
N VAL A 161 -12.72 -6.99 0.44
CA VAL A 161 -12.10 -8.26 0.83
C VAL A 161 -10.61 -8.21 0.46
N TRP A 162 -9.76 -8.48 1.44
CA TRP A 162 -8.30 -8.56 1.29
C TRP A 162 -7.90 -9.96 1.75
N ARG A 163 -7.63 -10.85 0.80
CA ARG A 163 -7.44 -12.27 1.09
C ARG A 163 -6.17 -12.79 0.43
N TYR A 164 -5.38 -13.57 1.19
CA TYR A 164 -4.10 -14.10 0.71
C TYR A 164 -3.19 -12.97 0.23
N ILE A 165 -3.03 -11.96 1.10
CA ILE A 165 -2.20 -10.80 0.82
C ILE A 165 -0.85 -10.97 1.50
N THR A 166 0.23 -10.79 0.76
CA THR A 166 1.56 -10.71 1.34
C THR A 166 2.08 -9.29 1.19
N VAL A 167 2.54 -8.69 2.29
CA VAL A 167 3.24 -7.41 2.27
C VAL A 167 4.59 -7.64 2.92
N GLU A 168 5.67 -7.43 2.17
CA GLU A 168 7.00 -7.70 2.71
C GLU A 168 8.02 -6.65 2.32
N ASN A 169 8.89 -6.33 3.27
CA ASN A 169 10.04 -5.44 3.02
C ASN A 169 9.62 -4.09 2.44
N CYS A 170 8.59 -3.48 3.04
CA CYS A 170 8.06 -2.20 2.58
C CYS A 170 8.36 -1.10 3.61
N PHE A 171 8.76 0.08 3.12
CA PHE A 171 8.97 1.25 3.99
C PHE A 171 7.67 1.97 4.31
N THR A 172 6.58 1.25 4.29
CA THR A 172 5.24 1.78 4.49
C THR A 172 4.47 0.84 5.40
N ALA A 173 3.31 1.28 5.88
CA ALA A 173 2.41 0.40 6.63
C ALA A 173 1.88 -0.71 5.72
N GLY A 174 1.26 -1.71 6.29
CA GLY A 174 0.70 -2.82 5.54
C GLY A 174 -0.58 -2.44 4.81
N ILE A 175 -1.73 -2.69 5.43
CA ILE A 175 -3.03 -2.55 4.77
C ILE A 175 -3.92 -1.56 5.51
N PHE A 176 -4.57 -0.64 4.76
CA PHE A 176 -5.67 0.20 5.26
C PHE A 176 -6.95 -0.22 4.54
N PRO A 177 -7.71 -1.17 5.09
CA PRO A 177 -8.70 -1.87 4.27
C PRO A 177 -10.07 -1.21 4.14
N GLY A 178 -10.33 -0.08 4.73
CA GLY A 178 -11.62 0.59 4.55
C GLY A 178 -12.75 0.04 5.43
N TYR A 179 -13.95 0.49 5.15
CA TYR A 179 -15.17 0.27 5.92
C TYR A 179 -15.77 -1.11 5.61
N ARG A 180 -16.29 -1.79 6.63
CA ARG A 180 -16.91 -3.12 6.51
C ARG A 180 -16.03 -4.11 5.74
N SER A 181 -14.75 -4.11 6.07
CA SER A 181 -13.77 -4.89 5.31
C SER A 181 -13.44 -6.21 5.99
N LEU A 182 -13.08 -7.18 5.17
CA LEU A 182 -12.53 -8.44 5.63
C LEU A 182 -11.07 -8.51 5.23
N VAL A 183 -10.19 -8.75 6.21
CA VAL A 183 -8.78 -9.07 5.96
C VAL A 183 -8.54 -10.47 6.49
N GLU A 184 -8.14 -11.38 5.62
CA GLU A 184 -7.86 -12.75 6.09
C GLU A 184 -6.71 -13.39 5.30
N TYR A 185 -6.00 -14.27 5.97
CA TYR A 185 -4.84 -14.96 5.41
C TYR A 185 -3.81 -13.95 4.88
N ALA A 186 -3.59 -12.88 5.66
CA ALA A 186 -2.60 -11.86 5.31
C ALA A 186 -1.29 -12.13 6.05
N ARG A 187 -0.17 -12.05 5.31
CA ARG A 187 1.16 -12.11 5.88
C ARG A 187 1.84 -10.76 5.67
N LEU A 188 2.20 -10.11 6.77
CA LEU A 188 2.73 -8.76 6.78
C LEU A 188 4.10 -8.80 7.47
N GLU A 189 5.19 -8.58 6.73
CA GLU A 189 6.51 -8.88 7.24
C GLU A 189 7.51 -7.78 6.91
N ASN A 190 8.36 -7.46 7.88
CA ASN A 190 9.45 -6.50 7.73
C ASN A 190 8.95 -5.13 7.24
N LEU A 191 7.93 -4.62 7.91
CA LEU A 191 7.38 -3.31 7.58
C LEU A 191 8.12 -2.24 8.38
N TYR A 192 8.15 -1.01 7.85
CA TYR A 192 8.81 0.10 8.51
C TYR A 192 8.18 0.38 9.88
N ASP A 193 9.03 0.60 10.89
CA ASP A 193 8.60 0.83 12.28
C ASP A 193 8.56 2.33 12.60
N GLY A 194 8.22 3.15 11.66
CA GLY A 194 8.14 4.58 11.92
C GLY A 194 6.74 5.06 12.21
N CYS A 195 6.68 6.21 12.85
CA CYS A 195 5.46 6.95 13.09
C CYS A 195 4.33 6.07 13.62
N ASP A 196 3.22 6.00 12.97
CA ASP A 196 2.05 5.23 13.40
C ASP A 196 1.81 3.98 12.56
N CYS A 197 2.85 3.47 11.92
CA CYS A 197 2.71 2.34 11.02
C CYS A 197 2.18 1.08 11.71
N SER A 198 1.40 0.32 10.99
CA SER A 198 0.76 -0.90 11.51
C SER A 198 0.68 -1.93 10.38
N GLY A 199 0.60 -3.19 10.78
CA GLY A 199 0.33 -4.23 9.80
C GLY A 199 -1.02 -4.03 9.13
N VAL A 200 -2.09 -4.03 9.92
CA VAL A 200 -3.41 -3.64 9.44
C VAL A 200 -3.88 -2.47 10.27
N GLN A 201 -4.31 -1.39 9.61
CA GLN A 201 -4.78 -0.21 10.34
C GLN A 201 -6.18 0.19 9.86
N ARG A 202 -7.05 0.45 10.84
CA ARG A 202 -8.36 1.00 10.57
C ARG A 202 -8.55 2.27 11.37
N ASN A 203 -9.00 3.31 10.71
CA ASN A 203 -9.24 4.61 11.33
C ASN A 203 -10.74 4.86 11.43
N GLY A 204 -11.18 5.28 12.60
CA GLY A 204 -12.56 5.74 12.80
C GLY A 204 -13.59 4.75 12.30
N HIS A 205 -14.46 5.18 11.42
CA HIS A 205 -15.56 4.39 10.91
C HIS A 205 -15.13 3.11 10.17
N ASN A 206 -13.87 3.04 9.75
CA ASN A 206 -13.39 1.85 9.04
C ASN A 206 -13.32 0.60 9.93
N THR A 207 -13.52 0.76 11.23
CA THR A 207 -13.63 -0.41 12.12
C THR A 207 -15.03 -1.05 12.04
N VAL A 208 -16.06 -0.28 11.72
CA VAL A 208 -17.45 -0.74 11.85
C VAL A 208 -17.72 -1.95 10.93
N GLY A 209 -18.14 -3.06 11.53
CA GLY A 209 -18.46 -4.28 10.81
C GLY A 209 -17.29 -4.91 10.08
N SER A 210 -16.06 -4.65 10.54
CA SER A 210 -14.85 -5.13 9.88
C SER A 210 -14.27 -6.32 10.63
N THR A 211 -13.67 -7.23 9.89
CA THR A 211 -13.03 -8.41 10.46
C THR A 211 -11.56 -8.51 10.01
N THR A 212 -10.69 -8.90 10.93
CA THR A 212 -9.32 -9.32 10.60
C THR A 212 -9.08 -10.68 11.23
N ARG A 213 -8.72 -11.68 10.41
CA ARG A 213 -8.58 -13.03 10.95
C ARG A 213 -7.54 -13.85 10.17
N TYR A 214 -7.05 -14.90 10.83
CA TYR A 214 -6.10 -15.86 10.25
C TYR A 214 -4.94 -15.16 9.56
N SER A 215 -4.32 -14.21 10.27
CA SER A 215 -3.32 -13.35 9.66
C SER A 215 -2.10 -13.22 10.55
N TRP A 216 -0.95 -12.91 9.94
CA TRP A 216 0.33 -12.82 10.64
C TRP A 216 0.99 -11.49 10.34
N LYS A 217 1.45 -10.80 11.39
CA LYS A 217 2.36 -9.69 11.27
C LYS A 217 3.69 -10.12 11.88
N LEU A 218 4.75 -10.08 11.11
CA LEU A 218 6.08 -10.57 11.49
C LEU A 218 7.09 -9.43 11.31
N ASN A 219 7.72 -9.03 12.39
CA ASN A 219 8.79 -8.02 12.40
C ASN A 219 8.34 -6.65 11.87
N GLY A 220 8.99 -5.61 12.37
CA GLY A 220 8.71 -4.25 11.94
C GLY A 220 7.33 -3.79 12.34
N ALA A 221 6.92 -2.70 11.79
CA ALA A 221 5.68 -1.97 12.07
C ALA A 221 5.43 -1.74 13.57
N ARG A 222 5.14 -0.52 13.94
CA ARG A 222 4.95 -0.14 15.34
C ARG A 222 3.84 -0.96 16.02
N ASN A 223 2.76 -1.23 15.31
CA ASN A 223 1.64 -2.03 15.80
C ASN A 223 1.35 -3.18 14.84
N GLY A 224 0.94 -4.31 15.37
CA GLY A 224 0.47 -5.40 14.53
C GLY A 224 -0.86 -5.02 13.87
N ILE A 225 -1.92 -5.04 14.67
CA ILE A 225 -3.24 -4.57 14.23
C ILE A 225 -3.60 -3.35 15.05
N ARG A 226 -4.10 -2.31 14.37
CA ARG A 226 -4.42 -1.06 15.05
C ARG A 226 -5.79 -0.54 14.63
N PHE A 227 -6.64 -0.34 15.62
CA PHE A 227 -7.88 0.42 15.48
C PHE A 227 -7.57 1.81 16.05
N ASN A 228 -7.45 2.78 15.17
CA ASN A 228 -7.05 4.12 15.54
C ASN A 228 -8.25 5.06 15.43
N SER A 229 -9.10 4.99 16.42
CA SER A 229 -10.30 5.82 16.42
C SER A 229 -10.14 6.97 17.37
N SER A 230 -10.17 8.17 16.86
CA SER A 230 -10.46 9.36 17.67
C SER A 230 -11.93 9.73 17.55
N CYS A 231 -12.68 9.06 16.70
CA CYS A 231 -14.06 9.37 16.37
C CYS A 231 -14.87 8.08 16.15
N GLY A 232 -15.23 7.42 17.25
CA GLY A 232 -16.30 6.43 17.24
C GLY A 232 -16.11 5.19 16.39
N GLY A 233 -14.96 4.55 16.45
CA GLY A 233 -14.84 3.22 15.87
C GLY A 233 -15.51 2.20 16.78
N ASN A 234 -16.23 1.23 16.20
CA ASN A 234 -16.87 0.20 17.01
C ASN A 234 -17.17 -1.05 16.16
N ASN A 235 -17.57 -2.12 16.86
CA ASN A 235 -18.07 -3.34 16.23
C ASN A 235 -17.13 -3.94 15.19
N ALA A 236 -15.84 -4.00 15.51
CA ALA A 236 -14.88 -4.74 14.71
C ALA A 236 -14.56 -6.07 15.38
N ASP A 237 -14.25 -7.07 14.56
CA ASP A 237 -13.90 -8.40 15.02
C ASP A 237 -12.44 -8.70 14.64
N ILE A 238 -11.67 -9.23 15.60
CA ILE A 238 -10.30 -9.66 15.31
C ILE A 238 -10.05 -11.00 16.01
N HIS A 239 -9.65 -12.01 15.23
CA HIS A 239 -9.40 -13.31 15.84
C HIS A 239 -8.40 -14.13 15.04
N HIS A 240 -7.75 -15.07 15.74
CA HIS A 240 -6.75 -15.97 15.14
C HIS A 240 -5.68 -15.15 14.42
N VAL A 241 -5.11 -14.16 15.14
CA VAL A 241 -4.08 -13.29 14.58
C VAL A 241 -2.83 -13.37 15.43
N VAL A 242 -1.68 -13.46 14.76
CA VAL A 242 -0.37 -13.47 15.41
C VAL A 242 0.34 -12.17 15.09
N SER A 243 0.94 -11.54 16.10
CA SER A 243 1.79 -10.36 15.91
C SER A 243 3.14 -10.61 16.61
N LEU A 244 4.20 -10.68 15.84
CA LEU A 244 5.57 -10.87 16.35
C LEU A 244 6.38 -9.60 16.07
N GLY A 245 7.12 -9.17 17.09
CA GLY A 245 7.97 -7.99 16.98
C GLY A 245 7.21 -6.68 16.96
N GLY A 246 7.93 -5.57 16.95
CA GLY A 246 7.33 -4.24 16.99
C GLY A 246 7.04 -3.79 18.42
N LYS A 247 6.47 -2.61 18.56
CA LYS A 247 6.24 -2.04 19.88
C LYS A 247 4.95 -2.51 20.54
N ARG A 248 3.95 -2.90 19.74
CA ARG A 248 2.65 -3.35 20.26
C ARG A 248 2.07 -4.40 19.32
N GLY A 249 1.60 -5.50 19.88
CA GLY A 249 0.88 -6.49 19.09
C GLY A 249 -0.45 -5.95 18.58
N PHE A 250 -1.27 -5.49 19.52
CA PHE A 250 -2.62 -5.05 19.19
C PHE A 250 -2.88 -3.73 19.90
N ARG A 251 -3.49 -2.79 19.19
CA ARG A 251 -3.91 -1.51 19.77
C ARG A 251 -5.33 -1.22 19.29
N MET A 252 -6.27 -1.30 20.21
CA MET A 252 -7.67 -1.12 19.89
C MET A 252 -8.23 0.10 20.59
N LYS A 253 -8.88 0.97 19.85
CA LYS A 253 -9.63 2.10 20.36
C LYS A 253 -11.05 2.01 19.81
N GLY A 254 -12.00 2.44 20.62
CA GLY A 254 -13.42 2.36 20.26
C GLY A 254 -14.13 1.37 21.15
N ASP A 255 -15.36 1.06 20.81
CA ASP A 255 -16.24 0.30 21.65
C ASP A 255 -16.79 -0.96 20.97
N TYR A 256 -17.20 -1.93 21.77
CA TYR A 256 -17.92 -3.13 21.30
C TYR A 256 -17.11 -3.93 20.27
N HIS A 257 -15.78 -3.96 20.39
CA HIS A 257 -14.95 -4.84 19.55
C HIS A 257 -14.91 -6.24 20.14
N GLU A 258 -14.88 -7.24 19.28
CA GLU A 258 -14.63 -8.61 19.69
C GLU A 258 -13.19 -8.99 19.36
N ALA A 259 -12.51 -9.64 20.31
CA ALA A 259 -11.10 -10.01 20.12
C ALA A 259 -10.82 -11.33 20.85
N TYR A 260 -10.39 -12.34 20.11
CA TYR A 260 -10.11 -13.64 20.71
C TYR A 260 -9.08 -14.42 19.88
N HIS A 261 -8.44 -15.39 20.53
CA HIS A 261 -7.37 -16.21 19.94
C HIS A 261 -6.28 -15.32 19.31
N LEU A 262 -5.78 -14.38 20.10
CA LEU A 262 -4.73 -13.46 19.66
C LEU A 262 -3.41 -13.83 20.35
N LEU A 263 -2.31 -13.81 19.60
CA LEU A 263 -0.97 -14.00 20.12
C LEU A 263 -0.10 -12.80 19.78
N ALA A 264 0.46 -12.15 20.82
CA ALA A 264 1.45 -11.09 20.63
C ALA A 264 2.73 -11.51 21.36
N TYR A 265 3.85 -11.45 20.67
CA TYR A 265 5.11 -11.88 21.23
C TYR A 265 6.24 -10.99 20.75
N ASP A 266 7.24 -10.86 21.63
CA ASP A 266 8.42 -10.07 21.36
C ASP A 266 8.10 -8.59 21.04
N UNK A 267 7.27 -8.19 21.77
CA UNK A 267 6.94 -6.80 21.62
C UNK A 267 7.90 -5.98 22.43
N UNK A 268 8.58 -5.27 21.95
CA UNK A 268 9.56 -4.50 22.57
C UNK A 268 9.16 -3.21 23.01
#